data_80ed42844ab5b442012c4060a3efa297
#
_entry.id   80ed42844ab5b442012c4060a3efa297
#
_cell.length_a   1.000
_cell.length_b   1.000
_cell.length_c   1.000
_cell.angle_alpha   90.00
_cell.angle_beta   90.00
_cell.angle_gamma   90.00
#
_symmetry.space_group_name_H-M   'P 1'
#
loop_
_entity.id
_entity.type
_entity.pdbx_description
1 polymer ?
#
loop_
_entity_poly.entity_id
_entity_poly.type
_entity_poly.pdbx_seq_one_letter_code
_entity_poly.pdbx_strand_id
1 'polypeptide(L)'
;MIREARKDDFDGLMKLYTQLHNNSIPEKTSDILELWNNIIDDKNHHIIVAEEDKQIVSSCVCVIILNLTHNQQPYAVIENVITDERYRKKGLATQCLNYAKEIALKENCYKLMLLTGAKKESTLNFYRKAGYNSNDKTAFVQWI
;
A
#
# COMPACT_ATOMS: atom_id res chain seq x y z
N MET A 1 15.30 -3.03 4.46
CA MET A 1 14.72 -4.36 4.15
C MET A 1 13.25 -4.21 3.78
N ILE A 2 12.78 -4.90 2.72
CA ILE A 2 11.35 -4.89 2.32
C ILE A 2 10.72 -6.21 2.75
N ARG A 3 9.56 -6.15 3.37
CA ARG A 3 8.83 -7.32 3.86
C ARG A 3 7.35 -7.01 4.08
N GLU A 4 6.55 -8.04 4.32
CA GLU A 4 5.20 -7.84 4.86
C GLU A 4 5.25 -7.40 6.33
N ALA A 5 4.26 -6.63 6.74
CA ALA A 5 4.12 -6.17 8.12
C ALA A 5 3.81 -7.34 9.07
N ARG A 6 4.23 -7.19 10.32
CA ARG A 6 3.99 -8.13 11.41
C ARG A 6 3.16 -7.46 12.49
N LYS A 7 2.62 -8.23 13.40
CA LYS A 7 1.80 -7.71 14.51
C LYS A 7 2.50 -6.61 15.32
N ASP A 8 3.82 -6.73 15.48
CA ASP A 8 4.64 -5.77 16.24
C ASP A 8 4.92 -4.45 15.49
N ASP A 9 4.58 -4.36 14.21
CA ASP A 9 4.83 -3.16 13.41
C ASP A 9 3.78 -2.05 13.60
N PHE A 10 2.71 -2.29 14.35
CA PHE A 10 1.58 -1.38 14.52
C PHE A 10 2.03 0.06 14.84
N ASP A 11 2.82 0.23 15.89
CA ASP A 11 3.23 1.57 16.35
C ASP A 11 4.11 2.29 15.33
N GLY A 12 5.03 1.56 14.69
CA GLY A 12 5.89 2.11 13.62
C GLY A 12 5.10 2.53 12.40
N LEU A 13 4.12 1.73 12.01
CA LEU A 13 3.27 2.03 10.86
C LEU A 13 2.32 3.20 11.16
N MET A 14 1.70 3.25 12.34
CA MET A 14 0.85 4.38 12.73
C MET A 14 1.63 5.69 12.77
N LYS A 15 2.86 5.67 13.26
CA LYS A 15 3.76 6.83 13.21
C LYS A 15 4.03 7.28 11.77
N LEU A 16 4.31 6.36 10.86
CA LEU A 16 4.49 6.68 9.45
C LEU A 16 3.21 7.27 8.84
N TYR A 17 2.04 6.75 9.17
CA TYR A 17 0.75 7.20 8.64
C TYR A 17 0.35 8.60 9.09
N THR A 18 0.98 9.17 10.11
CA THR A 18 0.77 10.59 10.45
C THR A 18 1.18 11.53 9.31
N GLN A 19 2.07 11.08 8.44
CA GLN A 19 2.49 11.83 7.25
C GLN A 19 1.59 11.59 6.02
N LEU A 20 0.62 10.69 6.13
CA LEU A 20 -0.38 10.39 5.11
C LEU A 20 -1.69 11.11 5.49
N HIS A 21 -2.08 12.13 4.72
CA HIS A 21 -3.30 12.91 4.96
C HIS A 21 -3.38 13.61 6.34
N ASN A 22 -2.26 13.93 6.96
CA ASN A 22 -2.19 14.57 8.29
C ASN A 22 -3.00 13.84 9.38
N ASN A 23 -2.97 12.51 9.36
CA ASN A 23 -3.63 11.70 10.38
C ASN A 23 -2.97 11.86 11.75
N SER A 24 -3.77 11.84 12.81
CA SER A 24 -3.26 11.67 14.17
C SER A 24 -3.02 10.18 14.46
N ILE A 25 -2.12 9.89 15.42
CA ILE A 25 -1.97 8.52 15.93
C ILE A 25 -3.25 8.19 16.73
N PRO A 26 -3.98 7.13 16.38
CA PRO A 26 -5.17 6.74 17.13
C PRO A 26 -4.80 6.24 18.52
N GLU A 27 -5.72 6.43 19.48
CA GLU A 27 -5.60 5.79 20.77
C GLU A 27 -5.61 4.25 20.59
N LYS A 28 -4.74 3.55 21.29
CA LYS A 28 -4.57 2.10 21.17
C LYS A 28 -5.65 1.36 21.99
N THR A 29 -6.87 1.40 21.48
CA THR A 29 -8.01 0.70 22.08
C THR A 29 -8.05 -0.77 21.68
N SER A 30 -8.87 -1.58 22.37
CA SER A 30 -9.11 -2.99 22.01
C SER A 30 -9.64 -3.12 20.61
N ASP A 31 -10.56 -2.25 20.18
CA ASP A 31 -11.16 -2.28 18.83
C ASP A 31 -10.13 -2.01 17.73
N ILE A 32 -9.21 -1.07 17.96
CA ILE A 32 -8.11 -0.78 17.03
C ILE A 32 -7.17 -1.97 16.91
N LEU A 33 -6.85 -2.62 18.03
CA LEU A 33 -5.97 -3.80 18.03
C LEU A 33 -6.66 -5.01 17.39
N GLU A 34 -7.95 -5.17 17.55
CA GLU A 34 -8.73 -6.20 16.87
C GLU A 34 -8.75 -5.95 15.36
N LEU A 35 -9.02 -4.71 14.93
CA LEU A 35 -8.95 -4.33 13.51
C LEU A 35 -7.56 -4.62 12.93
N TRP A 36 -6.50 -4.23 13.63
CA TRP A 36 -5.13 -4.50 13.21
C TRP A 36 -4.86 -6.00 13.03
N ASN A 37 -5.27 -6.82 14.00
CA ASN A 37 -5.10 -8.26 13.92
C ASN A 37 -5.88 -8.85 12.75
N ASN A 38 -7.13 -8.41 12.53
CA ASN A 38 -7.95 -8.83 11.40
C ASN A 38 -7.29 -8.52 10.06
N ILE A 39 -6.70 -7.32 9.91
CA ILE A 39 -5.97 -6.93 8.71
C ILE A 39 -4.72 -7.82 8.50
N ILE A 40 -3.92 -8.02 9.54
CA ILE A 40 -2.68 -8.82 9.43
C ILE A 40 -2.96 -10.30 9.18
N ASP A 41 -4.05 -10.82 9.71
CA ASP A 41 -4.41 -12.23 9.56
C ASP A 41 -5.22 -12.51 8.27
N ASP A 42 -5.63 -11.46 7.54
CA ASP A 42 -6.32 -11.59 6.25
C ASP A 42 -5.34 -11.89 5.12
N LYS A 43 -5.45 -13.09 4.55
CA LYS A 43 -4.60 -13.57 3.45
C LYS A 43 -4.67 -12.75 2.15
N ASN A 44 -5.71 -11.92 1.99
CA ASN A 44 -5.88 -11.07 0.82
C ASN A 44 -5.49 -9.60 1.08
N HIS A 45 -5.05 -9.28 2.29
CA HIS A 45 -4.70 -7.91 2.68
C HIS A 45 -3.22 -7.83 3.11
N HIS A 46 -2.38 -7.38 2.22
CA HIS A 46 -0.93 -7.33 2.41
C HIS A 46 -0.49 -5.91 2.72
N ILE A 47 0.03 -5.67 3.92
CA ILE A 47 0.73 -4.43 4.25
C ILE A 47 2.22 -4.65 4.04
N ILE A 48 2.81 -3.92 3.12
CA ILE A 48 4.22 -4.03 2.76
C ILE A 48 4.96 -2.86 3.40
N VAL A 49 6.07 -3.14 4.04
CA VAL A 49 6.87 -2.13 4.74
C VAL A 49 8.33 -2.18 4.30
N ALA A 50 8.94 -1.00 4.25
CA ALA A 50 10.39 -0.85 4.19
C ALA A 50 10.89 -0.49 5.58
N GLU A 51 11.81 -1.30 6.10
CA GLU A 51 12.46 -1.09 7.38
C GLU A 51 13.91 -0.66 7.18
N GLU A 52 14.32 0.46 7.79
CA GLU A 52 15.69 0.92 7.93
C GLU A 52 15.96 1.26 9.40
N ASP A 53 17.08 0.82 9.95
CA ASP A 53 17.48 1.06 11.33
C ASP A 53 16.38 0.74 12.37
N LYS A 54 15.68 -0.37 12.15
CA LYS A 54 14.53 -0.82 12.97
C LYS A 54 13.33 0.16 12.97
N GLN A 55 13.25 1.02 11.97
CA GLN A 55 12.12 1.93 11.80
C GLN A 55 11.38 1.61 10.49
N ILE A 56 10.06 1.66 10.54
CA ILE A 56 9.23 1.60 9.33
C ILE A 56 9.29 2.97 8.65
N VAL A 57 9.87 3.02 7.47
CA VAL A 57 10.16 4.28 6.76
C VAL A 57 9.43 4.42 5.42
N SER A 58 8.86 3.33 4.91
CA SER A 58 7.98 3.36 3.73
C SER A 58 6.97 2.22 3.82
N SER A 59 5.81 2.40 3.21
CA SER A 59 4.78 1.37 3.17
C SER A 59 3.88 1.52 1.95
N CYS A 60 3.25 0.43 1.54
CA CYS A 60 2.04 0.41 0.74
C CYS A 60 1.16 -0.77 1.17
N VAL A 61 -0.10 -0.69 0.84
CA VAL A 61 -1.08 -1.76 1.03
C VAL A 61 -1.39 -2.38 -0.33
N CYS A 62 -1.46 -3.70 -0.40
CA CYS A 62 -1.90 -4.45 -1.57
C CYS A 62 -3.05 -5.36 -1.18
N VAL A 63 -4.23 -5.13 -1.75
CA VAL A 63 -5.43 -5.94 -1.50
C VAL A 63 -5.72 -6.79 -2.72
N ILE A 64 -5.87 -8.10 -2.51
CA ILE A 64 -6.25 -9.05 -3.55
C ILE A 64 -7.78 -9.17 -3.57
N ILE A 65 -8.38 -8.88 -4.71
CA ILE A 65 -9.82 -8.93 -4.90
C ILE A 65 -10.16 -10.13 -5.78
N LEU A 66 -10.94 -11.06 -5.23
CA LEU A 66 -11.43 -12.23 -5.96
C LEU A 66 -12.39 -11.78 -7.06
N ASN A 67 -12.37 -12.49 -8.18
CA ASN A 67 -13.07 -12.06 -9.37
C ASN A 67 -13.63 -13.26 -10.17
N LEU A 68 -14.79 -13.08 -10.81
CA LEU A 68 -15.43 -14.11 -11.64
C LEU A 68 -15.18 -13.92 -13.13
N THR A 69 -14.75 -12.72 -13.55
CA THR A 69 -14.39 -12.43 -14.95
C THR A 69 -12.90 -12.71 -15.20
N HIS A 70 -12.40 -12.49 -16.42
CA HIS A 70 -10.98 -12.71 -16.78
C HIS A 70 -10.48 -14.11 -16.41
N ASN A 71 -11.22 -15.15 -16.76
CA ASN A 71 -10.92 -16.54 -16.43
C ASN A 71 -10.78 -16.78 -14.90
N GLN A 72 -11.61 -16.12 -14.12
CA GLN A 72 -11.63 -16.18 -12.65
C GLN A 72 -10.31 -15.77 -11.99
N GLN A 73 -9.49 -15.00 -12.70
CA GLN A 73 -8.29 -14.43 -12.11
C GLN A 73 -8.63 -13.26 -11.17
N PRO A 74 -8.04 -13.20 -9.99
CA PRO A 74 -8.15 -12.05 -9.11
C PRO A 74 -7.43 -10.83 -9.70
N TYR A 75 -7.63 -9.69 -9.08
CA TYR A 75 -6.84 -8.48 -9.33
C TYR A 75 -6.43 -7.82 -8.01
N ALA A 76 -5.48 -6.90 -8.06
CA ALA A 76 -4.98 -6.24 -6.86
C ALA A 76 -5.18 -4.73 -6.93
N VAL A 77 -5.40 -4.13 -5.76
CA VAL A 77 -5.48 -2.68 -5.56
C VAL A 77 -4.40 -2.25 -4.58
N ILE A 78 -3.65 -1.21 -4.95
CA ILE A 78 -2.65 -0.59 -4.10
C ILE A 78 -3.24 0.64 -3.43
N GLU A 79 -3.04 0.74 -2.12
CA GLU A 79 -3.49 1.84 -1.28
C GLU A 79 -2.38 2.31 -0.31
N ASN A 80 -2.56 3.45 0.30
CA ASN A 80 -1.72 3.97 1.38
C ASN A 80 -0.22 3.96 1.07
N VAL A 81 0.15 4.42 -0.14
CA VAL A 81 1.56 4.54 -0.52
C VAL A 81 2.18 5.74 0.18
N ILE A 82 3.15 5.48 1.05
CA ILE A 82 3.80 6.52 1.86
C ILE A 82 5.28 6.23 2.05
N THR A 83 6.10 7.26 2.06
CA THR A 83 7.50 7.23 2.50
C THR A 83 7.77 8.41 3.41
N ASP A 84 8.37 8.15 4.56
CA ASP A 84 8.82 9.18 5.50
C ASP A 84 9.64 10.23 4.74
N GLU A 85 9.35 11.51 4.96
CA GLU A 85 9.95 12.62 4.21
C GLU A 85 11.49 12.61 4.24
N ARG A 86 12.09 12.15 5.35
CA ARG A 86 13.55 12.05 5.53
C ARG A 86 14.17 10.92 4.71
N TYR A 87 13.35 9.98 4.23
CA TYR A 87 13.77 8.79 3.48
C TYR A 87 13.31 8.80 2.02
N ARG A 88 12.72 9.89 1.56
CA ARG A 88 12.31 10.06 0.15
C ARG A 88 13.50 10.06 -0.79
N LYS A 89 13.24 9.82 -2.07
CA LYS A 89 14.23 9.78 -3.17
C LYS A 89 15.29 8.68 -3.04
N LYS A 90 15.06 7.68 -2.18
CA LYS A 90 15.91 6.49 -2.02
C LYS A 90 15.35 5.23 -2.70
N GLY A 91 14.26 5.36 -3.45
CA GLY A 91 13.64 4.24 -4.15
C GLY A 91 12.79 3.30 -3.28
N LEU A 92 12.55 3.60 -2.00
CA LEU A 92 11.86 2.72 -1.07
C LEU A 92 10.41 2.45 -1.47
N ALA A 93 9.67 3.49 -1.88
CA ALA A 93 8.29 3.30 -2.37
C ALA A 93 8.26 2.41 -3.62
N THR A 94 9.20 2.58 -4.54
CA THR A 94 9.32 1.70 -5.73
C THR A 94 9.57 0.26 -5.32
N GLN A 95 10.41 0.02 -4.33
CA GLN A 95 10.68 -1.33 -3.81
C GLN A 95 9.42 -1.94 -3.17
N CYS A 96 8.65 -1.17 -2.38
CA CYS A 96 7.37 -1.62 -1.84
C CYS A 96 6.37 -1.99 -2.96
N LEU A 97 6.25 -1.14 -3.99
CA LEU A 97 5.39 -1.41 -5.14
C LEU A 97 5.83 -2.65 -5.95
N ASN A 98 7.13 -2.86 -6.10
CA ASN A 98 7.66 -4.07 -6.74
C ASN A 98 7.34 -5.33 -5.92
N TYR A 99 7.47 -5.26 -4.61
CA TYR A 99 7.10 -6.37 -3.72
C TYR A 99 5.58 -6.68 -3.82
N ALA A 100 4.73 -5.65 -3.87
CA ALA A 100 3.31 -5.81 -4.12
C ALA A 100 3.02 -6.50 -5.46
N LYS A 101 3.76 -6.13 -6.50
CA LYS A 101 3.68 -6.77 -7.81
C LYS A 101 4.06 -8.26 -7.76
N GLU A 102 5.09 -8.62 -6.99
CA GLU A 102 5.47 -10.02 -6.79
C GLU A 102 4.38 -10.82 -6.10
N ILE A 103 3.73 -10.26 -5.06
CA ILE A 103 2.55 -10.87 -4.42
C ILE A 103 1.44 -11.08 -5.45
N ALA A 104 1.07 -10.05 -6.19
CA ALA A 104 0.00 -10.13 -7.18
C ALA A 104 0.28 -11.18 -8.27
N LEU A 105 1.54 -11.32 -8.70
CA LEU A 105 1.94 -12.37 -9.65
C LEU A 105 1.81 -13.77 -9.04
N LYS A 106 2.21 -13.97 -7.79
CA LYS A 106 2.05 -15.25 -7.08
C LYS A 106 0.59 -15.64 -6.91
N GLU A 107 -0.28 -14.65 -6.67
CA GLU A 107 -1.73 -14.83 -6.54
C GLU A 107 -2.45 -14.90 -7.91
N ASN A 108 -1.71 -14.96 -9.01
CA ASN A 108 -2.24 -15.02 -10.38
C ASN A 108 -3.17 -13.85 -10.74
N CYS A 109 -2.92 -12.66 -10.20
CA CYS A 109 -3.67 -11.47 -10.55
C CYS A 109 -3.42 -11.06 -12.02
N TYR A 110 -4.48 -10.65 -12.72
CA TYR A 110 -4.35 -10.18 -14.10
C TYR A 110 -4.02 -8.69 -14.21
N LYS A 111 -4.19 -7.91 -13.15
CA LYS A 111 -3.77 -6.51 -13.07
C LYS A 111 -3.51 -6.07 -11.64
N LEU A 112 -2.70 -5.00 -11.52
CA LEU A 112 -2.63 -4.13 -10.35
C LEU A 112 -3.15 -2.76 -10.74
N MET A 113 -3.89 -2.10 -9.86
CA MET A 113 -4.30 -0.72 -10.05
C MET A 113 -4.19 0.08 -8.75
N LEU A 114 -4.09 1.38 -8.89
CA LEU A 114 -4.11 2.34 -7.78
C LEU A 114 -4.83 3.61 -8.21
N LEU A 115 -5.32 4.34 -7.22
CA LEU A 115 -5.86 5.68 -7.40
C LEU A 115 -5.02 6.65 -6.59
N THR A 116 -4.82 7.85 -7.11
CA THR A 116 -4.14 8.91 -6.37
C THR A 116 -4.91 10.21 -6.48
N GLY A 117 -5.09 10.92 -5.35
CA GLY A 117 -5.61 12.27 -5.32
C GLY A 117 -4.58 13.32 -5.74
N ALA A 118 -3.31 12.95 -5.85
CA ALA A 118 -2.24 13.85 -6.23
C ALA A 118 -2.38 14.28 -7.69
N LYS A 119 -2.31 15.61 -7.92
CA LYS A 119 -2.30 16.21 -9.26
C LYS A 119 -0.90 16.68 -9.66
N LYS A 120 0.06 16.60 -8.76
CA LYS A 120 1.43 17.03 -8.99
C LYS A 120 2.12 16.11 -9.99
N GLU A 121 2.69 16.68 -11.04
CA GLU A 121 3.29 15.91 -12.15
C GLU A 121 4.44 14.99 -11.66
N SER A 122 5.19 15.41 -10.67
CA SER A 122 6.26 14.57 -10.09
C SER A 122 5.72 13.27 -9.47
N THR A 123 4.55 13.31 -8.83
CA THR A 123 3.89 12.11 -8.28
C THR A 123 3.33 11.23 -9.39
N LEU A 124 2.69 11.82 -10.39
CA LEU A 124 2.17 11.07 -11.53
C LEU A 124 3.30 10.39 -12.32
N ASN A 125 4.40 11.08 -12.53
CA ASN A 125 5.59 10.51 -13.17
C ASN A 125 6.24 9.40 -12.35
N PHE A 126 6.22 9.50 -11.02
CA PHE A 126 6.67 8.43 -10.13
C PHE A 126 5.91 7.12 -10.43
N TYR A 127 4.58 7.17 -10.47
CA TYR A 127 3.78 5.98 -10.75
C TYR A 127 3.96 5.47 -12.18
N ARG A 128 4.07 6.36 -13.19
CA ARG A 128 4.36 5.94 -14.58
C ARG A 128 5.70 5.21 -14.67
N LYS A 129 6.75 5.71 -14.01
CA LYS A 129 8.07 5.05 -13.95
C LYS A 129 8.02 3.72 -13.20
N ALA A 130 7.12 3.57 -12.24
CA ALA A 130 6.87 2.30 -11.57
C ALA A 130 6.06 1.31 -12.42
N GLY A 131 5.66 1.69 -13.65
CA GLY A 131 4.99 0.82 -14.61
C GLY A 131 3.47 0.94 -14.66
N TYR A 132 2.89 1.92 -13.97
CA TYR A 132 1.44 2.15 -13.98
C TYR A 132 1.02 3.05 -15.14
N ASN A 133 -0.10 2.71 -15.78
CA ASN A 133 -0.66 3.46 -16.91
C ASN A 133 -1.84 4.32 -16.44
N SER A 134 -1.74 5.63 -16.63
CA SER A 134 -2.78 6.59 -16.26
C SER A 134 -3.82 6.87 -17.37
N ASN A 135 -3.70 6.23 -18.53
CA ASN A 135 -4.56 6.48 -19.69
C ASN A 135 -5.60 5.37 -19.93
N ASP A 136 -5.51 4.24 -19.24
CA ASP A 136 -6.33 3.05 -19.48
C ASP A 136 -7.69 3.10 -18.77
N LYS A 137 -7.75 3.67 -17.57
CA LYS A 137 -8.95 3.74 -16.73
C LYS A 137 -9.22 5.15 -16.22
N THR A 138 -10.50 5.46 -16.01
CA THR A 138 -10.93 6.69 -15.34
C THR A 138 -11.46 6.33 -13.95
N ALA A 139 -10.98 7.06 -12.93
CA ALA A 139 -11.44 6.89 -11.56
C ALA A 139 -12.69 7.74 -11.27
N PHE A 140 -13.66 7.15 -10.57
CA PHE A 140 -14.80 7.84 -10.00
C PHE A 140 -14.80 7.61 -8.49
N VAL A 141 -14.99 8.67 -7.71
CA VAL A 141 -15.02 8.62 -6.24
C VAL A 141 -16.31 9.26 -5.75
N GLN A 142 -16.99 8.59 -4.84
CA GLN A 142 -18.12 9.13 -4.10
C GLN A 142 -17.80 9.07 -2.61
N TRP A 143 -17.72 10.23 -1.98
CA TRP A 143 -17.52 10.32 -0.54
C TRP A 143 -18.85 10.09 0.20
N ILE A 144 -18.79 9.39 1.33
CA ILE A 144 -19.95 9.04 2.17
C ILE A 144 -19.71 9.40 3.62
#